data_7b4bc29effec55f554790909a51d518e
#
_entry.id   7b4bc29effec55f554790909a51d518e
#
_cell.length_a   1.000
_cell.length_b   1.000
_cell.length_c   1.000
_cell.angle_alpha   90.00
_cell.angle_beta   90.00
_cell.angle_gamma   90.00
#
_symmetry.space_group_name_H-M   'P 1'
#
loop_
_entity.id
_entity.type
_entity.pdbx_description
1 polymer ?
#
loop_
_entity_poly.entity_id
_entity_poly.type
_entity_poly.pdbx_seq_one_letter_code
_entity_poly.pdbx_strand_id
1 'polypeptide(L)'
;MKSHKDVQSYRHIAVDIYKISVGCCKCGYNKHPSALCFDHLPDTEKSDAVKNGYSKRSSAGGMYRLYNKNHSIQELISEIKKCRVVCSNCHMEFTHDENLRTKENIDFVINIDQLEKCLLAYENSDA
;
A
#
# COMPACT_ATOMS: atom_id res chain seq x y z
N MET A 1 -9.56 -21.69 -10.78
CA MET A 1 -8.46 -20.70 -10.75
C MET A 1 -9.05 -19.30 -10.92
N LYS A 2 -8.56 -18.34 -10.13
CA LYS A 2 -9.07 -16.97 -10.21
C LYS A 2 -8.45 -16.24 -11.39
N SER A 3 -9.23 -15.40 -12.05
CA SER A 3 -8.74 -14.60 -13.18
C SER A 3 -7.84 -13.46 -12.71
N HIS A 4 -7.10 -12.85 -13.65
CA HIS A 4 -6.31 -11.65 -13.36
C HIS A 4 -7.17 -10.52 -12.81
N LYS A 5 -8.36 -10.34 -13.38
CA LYS A 5 -9.28 -9.28 -12.95
C LYS A 5 -9.77 -9.53 -11.52
N ASP A 6 -10.09 -10.78 -11.20
CA ASP A 6 -10.57 -11.12 -9.84
C ASP A 6 -9.47 -10.88 -8.81
N VAL A 7 -8.24 -11.31 -9.09
CA VAL A 7 -7.11 -11.13 -8.17
C VAL A 7 -6.81 -9.64 -7.99
N GLN A 8 -6.77 -8.88 -9.08
CA GLN A 8 -6.50 -7.45 -9.02
C GLN A 8 -7.54 -6.70 -8.20
N SER A 9 -8.81 -7.00 -8.45
CA SER A 9 -9.91 -6.36 -7.72
C SER A 9 -9.87 -6.70 -6.23
N TYR A 10 -9.62 -7.95 -5.89
CA TYR A 10 -9.54 -8.36 -4.50
C TYR A 10 -8.36 -7.71 -3.79
N ARG A 11 -7.19 -7.69 -4.44
CA ARG A 11 -6.01 -7.04 -3.86
C ARG A 11 -6.26 -5.56 -3.60
N HIS A 12 -6.90 -4.88 -4.55
CA HIS A 12 -7.24 -3.48 -4.39
C HIS A 12 -8.13 -3.26 -3.17
N ILE A 13 -9.20 -4.05 -3.06
CA ILE A 13 -10.15 -3.94 -1.93
C ILE A 13 -9.45 -4.26 -0.61
N ALA A 14 -8.66 -5.33 -0.57
CA ALA A 14 -7.96 -5.73 0.65
C ALA A 14 -6.97 -4.66 1.11
N VAL A 15 -6.23 -4.06 0.17
CA VAL A 15 -5.28 -2.99 0.49
C VAL A 15 -6.01 -1.73 0.94
N ASP A 16 -7.17 -1.42 0.35
CA ASP A 16 -7.99 -0.30 0.80
C ASP A 16 -8.45 -0.49 2.25
N ILE A 17 -8.87 -1.69 2.60
CA ILE A 17 -9.26 -2.02 3.98
C ILE A 17 -8.05 -1.86 4.91
N TYR A 18 -6.88 -2.31 4.49
CA TYR A 18 -5.64 -2.14 5.24
C TYR A 18 -5.35 -0.65 5.49
N LYS A 19 -5.44 0.18 4.45
CA LYS A 19 -5.19 1.62 4.59
C LYS A 19 -6.12 2.26 5.62
N ILE A 20 -7.39 1.91 5.58
CA ILE A 20 -8.38 2.44 6.53
C ILE A 20 -8.11 1.92 7.95
N SER A 21 -7.71 0.66 8.08
CA SER A 21 -7.39 0.06 9.39
C SER A 21 -6.22 0.76 10.06
N VAL A 22 -5.21 1.12 9.27
CA VAL A 22 -4.02 1.81 9.77
C VAL A 22 -4.30 3.29 9.97
N GLY A 23 -4.92 3.93 8.99
CA GLY A 23 -5.15 5.37 8.98
C GLY A 23 -3.88 6.16 8.70
N CYS A 24 -4.03 7.47 8.57
CA CYS A 24 -2.88 8.36 8.39
C CYS A 24 -1.99 8.34 9.63
N CYS A 25 -0.72 8.06 9.44
CA CYS A 25 0.24 7.94 10.54
C CYS A 25 0.48 9.26 11.29
N LYS A 26 0.09 10.39 10.70
CA LYS A 26 0.26 11.70 11.33
C LYS A 26 -1.01 12.24 11.94
N CYS A 27 -2.12 12.27 11.20
CA CYS A 27 -3.34 12.92 11.65
C CYS A 27 -4.47 11.94 11.99
N GLY A 28 -4.29 10.65 11.68
CA GLY A 28 -5.29 9.63 12.02
C GLY A 28 -6.46 9.52 11.06
N TYR A 29 -6.47 10.28 9.97
CA TYR A 29 -7.55 10.21 9.00
C TYR A 29 -7.72 8.78 8.49
N ASN A 30 -8.95 8.28 8.48
CA ASN A 30 -9.22 6.90 8.06
C ASN A 30 -10.61 6.70 7.45
N LYS A 31 -11.13 7.70 6.75
CA LYS A 31 -12.50 7.63 6.23
C LYS A 31 -12.60 7.05 4.81
N HIS A 32 -11.76 7.52 3.90
CA HIS A 32 -11.80 7.10 2.50
C HIS A 32 -10.43 6.61 2.05
N PRO A 33 -10.34 5.40 1.50
CA PRO A 33 -9.04 4.87 1.07
C PRO A 33 -8.42 5.66 -0.07
N SER A 34 -9.23 6.29 -0.92
CA SER A 34 -8.72 7.12 -2.01
C SER A 34 -7.97 8.36 -1.52
N ALA A 35 -8.22 8.79 -0.29
CA ALA A 35 -7.50 9.91 0.32
C ALA A 35 -6.27 9.45 1.12
N LEU A 36 -5.99 8.16 1.13
CA LEU A 36 -4.83 7.58 1.82
C LEU A 36 -3.83 7.06 0.79
N CYS A 37 -2.58 7.40 1.01
CA CYS A 37 -1.47 7.07 0.10
C CYS A 37 -0.41 6.26 0.83
N PHE A 38 0.37 5.51 0.06
CA PHE A 38 1.59 4.89 0.57
C PHE A 38 2.75 5.84 0.35
N ASP A 39 3.49 6.13 1.41
CA ASP A 39 4.69 6.97 1.37
C ASP A 39 5.88 6.12 1.81
N HIS A 40 6.84 5.93 0.90
CA HIS A 40 8.01 5.11 1.20
C HIS A 40 8.85 5.75 2.30
N LEU A 41 9.24 4.93 3.27
CA LEU A 41 10.05 5.39 4.38
C LEU A 41 11.44 5.81 3.88
N PRO A 42 12.07 6.79 4.55
CA PRO A 42 13.48 7.10 4.28
C PRO A 42 14.32 5.84 4.42
N ASP A 43 15.39 5.74 3.65
CA ASP A 43 16.31 4.61 3.65
C ASP A 43 15.74 3.32 3.06
N THR A 44 14.56 3.37 2.44
CA THR A 44 14.03 2.23 1.70
C THR A 44 14.07 2.52 0.20
N GLU A 45 14.22 1.47 -0.60
CA GLU A 45 14.21 1.59 -2.04
C GLU A 45 12.92 1.00 -2.60
N LYS A 46 12.33 1.72 -3.56
CA LYS A 46 11.19 1.21 -4.31
C LYS A 46 11.64 0.04 -5.16
N SER A 47 10.81 -1.00 -5.26
CA SER A 47 11.08 -2.11 -6.16
C SER A 47 11.04 -1.64 -7.62
N ASP A 48 11.65 -2.42 -8.52
CA ASP A 48 11.63 -2.08 -9.94
C ASP A 48 10.21 -2.01 -10.50
N ALA A 49 9.32 -2.89 -10.05
CA ALA A 49 7.93 -2.87 -10.45
C ALA A 49 7.25 -1.56 -10.07
N VAL A 50 7.51 -1.05 -8.88
CA VAL A 50 6.96 0.22 -8.41
C VAL A 50 7.56 1.39 -9.18
N LYS A 51 8.88 1.41 -9.36
CA LYS A 51 9.55 2.46 -10.13
C LYS A 51 9.01 2.54 -11.57
N ASN A 52 8.84 1.39 -12.21
CA ASN A 52 8.36 1.32 -13.58
C ASN A 52 6.86 1.58 -13.70
N GLY A 53 6.14 1.45 -12.59
CA GLY A 53 4.70 1.70 -12.54
C GLY A 53 4.33 3.17 -12.51
N TYR A 54 5.26 4.05 -12.16
CA TYR A 54 5.00 5.48 -12.16
C TYR A 54 4.88 5.99 -13.59
N SER A 55 3.75 6.60 -13.91
CA SER A 55 3.57 7.28 -15.18
C SER A 55 3.23 8.73 -14.92
N LYS A 56 3.45 9.57 -15.93
CA LYS A 56 3.15 11.01 -15.84
C LYS A 56 1.66 11.29 -15.65
N ARG A 57 0.80 10.28 -15.83
CA ARG A 57 -0.65 10.44 -15.80
C ARG A 57 -1.32 9.82 -14.59
N SER A 58 -0.60 9.08 -13.77
CA SER A 58 -1.20 8.35 -12.66
C SER A 58 -0.46 8.62 -11.36
N SER A 59 -1.13 9.26 -10.43
CA SER A 59 -0.62 9.45 -9.07
C SER A 59 -0.70 8.17 -8.24
N ALA A 60 -1.49 7.20 -8.68
CA ALA A 60 -1.60 5.91 -8.01
C ALA A 60 -0.49 4.93 -8.40
N GLY A 61 0.27 5.31 -9.38
CA GLY A 61 1.35 4.68 -10.09
C GLY A 61 1.90 3.38 -9.60
N GLY A 62 2.94 3.47 -8.84
CA GLY A 62 3.81 2.32 -8.63
C GLY A 62 3.19 1.19 -7.83
N MET A 63 2.53 1.48 -6.72
CA MET A 63 1.98 0.44 -5.85
C MET A 63 0.84 -0.33 -6.53
N TYR A 64 0.03 0.35 -7.31
CA TYR A 64 -1.09 -0.25 -8.01
C TYR A 64 -0.66 -1.38 -8.95
N ARG A 65 0.55 -1.29 -9.49
CA ARG A 65 1.09 -2.31 -10.39
C ARG A 65 1.21 -3.67 -9.70
N LEU A 66 1.47 -3.67 -8.40
CA LEU A 66 1.61 -4.89 -7.61
C LEU A 66 0.28 -5.59 -7.31
N TYR A 67 -0.84 -4.97 -7.64
CA TYR A 67 -2.14 -5.63 -7.53
C TYR A 67 -2.36 -6.66 -8.64
N ASN A 68 -1.56 -6.59 -9.70
CA ASN A 68 -1.64 -7.52 -10.81
C ASN A 68 -1.22 -8.92 -10.37
N LYS A 69 -1.95 -9.93 -10.86
CA LYS A 69 -1.70 -11.34 -10.54
C LYS A 69 -0.28 -11.80 -10.90
N ASN A 70 0.38 -11.12 -11.85
CA ASN A 70 1.74 -11.45 -12.26
C ASN A 70 2.76 -11.21 -11.16
N HIS A 71 2.41 -10.42 -10.16
CA HIS A 71 3.25 -10.19 -8.99
C HIS A 71 2.75 -11.03 -7.84
N SER A 72 3.69 -11.57 -7.05
CA SER A 72 3.33 -12.40 -5.91
C SER A 72 2.77 -11.57 -4.76
N ILE A 73 2.06 -12.23 -3.86
CA ILE A 73 1.59 -11.61 -2.62
C ILE A 73 2.80 -11.12 -1.82
N GLN A 74 3.89 -11.88 -1.83
CA GLN A 74 5.11 -11.54 -1.11
C GLN A 74 5.72 -10.24 -1.62
N GLU A 75 5.70 -10.03 -2.94
CA GLU A 75 6.17 -8.76 -3.52
C GLU A 75 5.33 -7.58 -3.03
N LEU A 76 4.01 -7.74 -3.05
CA LEU A 76 3.08 -6.71 -2.59
C LEU A 76 3.30 -6.40 -1.10
N ILE A 77 3.34 -7.41 -0.27
CA ILE A 77 3.53 -7.25 1.17
C ILE A 77 4.91 -6.63 1.48
N SER A 78 5.94 -7.07 0.78
CA SER A 78 7.29 -6.53 0.95
C SER A 78 7.33 -5.04 0.64
N GLU A 79 6.63 -4.62 -0.41
CA GLU A 79 6.58 -3.20 -0.77
C GLU A 79 5.78 -2.38 0.24
N ILE A 80 4.66 -2.92 0.71
CA ILE A 80 3.84 -2.25 1.73
C ILE A 80 4.64 -2.04 3.02
N LYS A 81 5.47 -3.00 3.40
CA LYS A 81 6.32 -2.89 4.60
C LYS A 81 7.33 -1.75 4.52
N LYS A 82 7.66 -1.29 3.33
CA LYS A 82 8.56 -0.14 3.13
C LYS A 82 7.86 1.20 3.27
N CYS A 83 6.55 1.20 3.42
CA CYS A 83 5.73 2.41 3.36
C CYS A 83 4.98 2.64 4.65
N ARG A 84 4.67 3.90 4.89
CA ARG A 84 3.67 4.29 5.87
C ARG A 84 2.44 4.79 5.12
N VAL A 85 1.29 4.74 5.80
CA VAL A 85 0.04 5.25 5.25
C VAL A 85 -0.10 6.70 5.67
N VAL A 86 -0.36 7.57 4.72
CA VAL A 86 -0.56 9.01 4.98
C VAL A 86 -1.75 9.51 4.16
N CYS A 87 -2.48 10.49 4.70
CA CYS A 87 -3.49 11.15 3.91
C CYS A 87 -2.85 12.11 2.91
N SER A 88 -3.62 12.52 1.91
CA SER A 88 -3.11 13.39 0.85
C SER A 88 -2.53 14.70 1.39
N ASN A 89 -3.16 15.30 2.40
CA ASN A 89 -2.67 16.55 2.99
C ASN A 89 -1.34 16.35 3.70
N CYS A 90 -1.23 15.32 4.53
CA CYS A 90 0.02 15.05 5.24
C CYS A 90 1.13 14.64 4.28
N HIS A 91 0.80 13.91 3.22
CA HIS A 91 1.76 13.55 2.19
C HIS A 91 2.36 14.78 1.51
N MET A 92 1.52 15.77 1.21
CA MET A 92 1.98 17.03 0.64
C MET A 92 2.89 17.79 1.60
N GLU A 93 2.53 17.81 2.89
CA GLU A 93 3.39 18.46 3.89
C GLU A 93 4.75 17.78 3.97
N PHE A 94 4.79 16.46 3.97
CA PHE A 94 6.05 15.70 4.00
C PHE A 94 6.88 15.92 2.75
N THR A 95 6.24 16.14 1.61
CA THR A 95 6.94 16.43 0.35
C THR A 95 7.64 17.79 0.43
N HIS A 96 7.03 18.78 1.07
CA HIS A 96 7.60 20.10 1.23
C HIS A 96 8.62 20.19 2.36
N ASP A 97 8.45 19.39 3.40
CA ASP A 97 9.35 19.41 4.55
C ASP A 97 9.74 18.00 4.97
N GLU A 98 10.90 17.58 4.52
CA GLU A 98 11.45 16.25 4.85
C GLU A 98 11.62 16.05 6.36
N ASN A 99 11.80 17.14 7.13
CA ASN A 99 11.96 17.06 8.58
C ASN A 99 10.67 16.59 9.29
N LEU A 100 9.52 16.71 8.62
CA LEU A 100 8.27 16.21 9.14
C LEU A 100 8.15 14.69 9.01
N ARG A 101 9.03 14.06 8.22
CA ARG A 101 9.06 12.61 8.09
C ARG A 101 9.76 12.01 9.29
N THR A 102 8.99 11.46 10.21
CA THR A 102 9.55 10.77 11.36
C THR A 102 9.50 9.27 11.13
N LYS A 103 10.52 8.58 11.60
CA LYS A 103 10.58 7.12 11.55
C LYS A 103 9.82 6.50 12.71
N GLU A 104 9.26 7.32 13.58
CA GLU A 104 8.64 6.88 14.81
C GLU A 104 7.25 6.30 14.58
N ASN A 105 6.94 5.26 15.33
CA ASN A 105 5.58 4.75 15.55
C ASN A 105 4.88 4.17 14.33
N ILE A 106 5.61 3.45 13.51
CA ILE A 106 4.97 2.70 12.46
C ILE A 106 4.90 1.24 12.88
N ASP A 107 4.10 1.00 13.90
CA ASP A 107 3.81 -0.37 14.31
C ASP A 107 2.47 -0.79 13.71
N PHE A 108 2.53 -1.25 12.47
CA PHE A 108 1.37 -1.79 11.79
C PHE A 108 1.58 -3.26 11.41
N VAL A 109 2.46 -3.94 12.12
CA VAL A 109 2.79 -5.35 11.84
C VAL A 109 1.55 -6.22 11.90
N ILE A 110 0.70 -6.01 12.90
CA ILE A 110 -0.53 -6.79 13.05
C ILE A 110 -1.45 -6.59 11.83
N ASN A 111 -1.57 -5.36 11.35
CA ASN A 111 -2.42 -5.03 10.22
C ASN A 111 -1.87 -5.62 8.92
N ILE A 112 -0.56 -5.62 8.75
CA ILE A 112 0.09 -6.22 7.59
C ILE A 112 -0.09 -7.73 7.59
N ASP A 113 0.07 -8.38 8.74
CA ASP A 113 -0.14 -9.82 8.88
C ASP A 113 -1.57 -10.20 8.54
N GLN A 114 -2.54 -9.40 8.97
CA GLN A 114 -3.95 -9.62 8.66
C GLN A 114 -4.21 -9.48 7.16
N LEU A 115 -3.62 -8.48 6.53
CA LEU A 115 -3.71 -8.29 5.09
C LEU A 115 -3.15 -9.49 4.34
N GLU A 116 -1.96 -9.95 4.73
CA GLU A 116 -1.33 -11.09 4.08
C GLU A 116 -2.20 -12.35 4.20
N LYS A 117 -2.76 -12.60 5.38
CA LYS A 117 -3.65 -13.74 5.60
C LYS A 117 -4.88 -13.68 4.70
N CYS A 118 -5.48 -12.50 4.57
CA CYS A 118 -6.65 -12.33 3.70
C CYS A 118 -6.31 -12.59 2.24
N LEU A 119 -5.17 -12.10 1.77
CA LEU A 119 -4.73 -12.30 0.39
C LEU A 119 -4.43 -13.76 0.12
N LEU A 120 -3.72 -14.42 1.03
CA LEU A 120 -3.40 -15.84 0.87
C LEU A 120 -4.65 -16.71 0.87
N ALA A 121 -5.58 -16.43 1.78
CA ALA A 121 -6.83 -17.19 1.88
C ALA A 121 -7.65 -17.07 0.59
N TYR A 122 -7.74 -15.87 0.03
CA TYR A 122 -8.50 -15.66 -1.20
C TYR A 122 -7.84 -16.34 -2.40
N GLU A 123 -6.53 -16.12 -2.59
CA GLU A 123 -5.84 -16.59 -3.79
C GLU A 123 -5.60 -18.09 -3.77
N ASN A 124 -5.62 -18.72 -2.59
CA ASN A 124 -5.50 -20.17 -2.45
C ASN A 124 -6.84 -20.88 -2.42
N SER A 125 -7.94 -20.14 -2.47
CA SER A 125 -9.27 -20.72 -2.52
C SER A 125 -9.60 -21.23 -3.91
N ASP A 126 -10.20 -22.41 -4.00
CA ASP A 126 -10.63 -23.00 -5.27
C ASP A 126 -12.05 -22.59 -5.67
N ALA A 127 -12.69 -21.80 -4.87
CA ALA A 127 -14.06 -21.38 -5.11
C ALA A 127 -14.20 -20.40 -6.27
#